data_78e60d44210904303052a83fadd1b902
#
_entry.id   78e60d44210904303052a83fadd1b902
#
_cell.length_a   1.000
_cell.length_b   1.000
_cell.length_c   1.000
_cell.angle_alpha   90.00
_cell.angle_beta   90.00
_cell.angle_gamma   90.00
#
_symmetry.space_group_name_H-M   'P 1'
#
loop_
_entity.id
_entity.type
_entity.pdbx_description
1 polymer ?
#
loop_
_entity_poly.entity_id
_entity_poly.type
_entity_poly.pdbx_seq_one_letter_code
_entity_poly.pdbx_strand_id
1 'polypeptide(L)'
;VDIESPIDGSLQKAYFYKTRSSKPQPLIVSLHTWSFDYSQYDSINIQSAEKDLNYIHPDFRGPNKSKDACCSDLVISDIDASIDFAIDNANVDTSKIFIIGNSGGGYATIAMFMRSKHRIKKFSSWVPLVDLLRWYDETKIRKLEYANDILSCTQSVNNILNEDVAKKKSPIYWETPIEKLNYTSLDIYTGVYDGMIGNGPIPITHSINFYNKLLNDIGEKDKTKFVSDKEKLFLLEYRKALGNFDSISGREVFLFKESNNIRLTLFDGGHEILKEFAFQQLIK
;
A
#
# COMPACT_ATOMS: atom_id res chain seq x y z
N VAL A 1 -13.11 13.47 12.78
CA VAL A 1 -13.50 12.57 13.87
C VAL A 1 -12.27 12.11 14.61
N ASP A 2 -12.44 11.74 15.89
CA ASP A 2 -11.41 11.11 16.73
C ASP A 2 -11.83 9.66 16.99
N ILE A 3 -10.89 8.74 16.83
CA ILE A 3 -11.11 7.30 16.97
C ILE A 3 -10.12 6.77 18.01
N GLU A 4 -10.61 6.09 19.02
CA GLU A 4 -9.79 5.53 20.09
C GLU A 4 -9.06 4.27 19.59
N SER A 5 -7.74 4.22 19.81
CA SER A 5 -6.92 3.05 19.53
C SER A 5 -7.25 1.91 20.48
N PRO A 6 -7.57 0.71 19.99
CA PRO A 6 -7.90 -0.43 20.84
C PRO A 6 -6.73 -0.94 21.70
N ILE A 7 -5.50 -0.61 21.35
CA ILE A 7 -4.30 -1.12 22.03
C ILE A 7 -3.89 -0.23 23.20
N ASP A 8 -3.88 1.10 23.01
CA ASP A 8 -3.30 2.01 24.01
C ASP A 8 -4.23 3.19 24.40
N GLY A 9 -5.45 3.24 23.87
CA GLY A 9 -6.44 4.28 24.16
C GLY A 9 -6.12 5.65 23.59
N SER A 10 -5.06 5.79 22.78
CA SER A 10 -4.74 7.08 22.14
C SER A 10 -5.77 7.43 21.08
N LEU A 11 -6.05 8.74 20.92
CA LEU A 11 -7.00 9.21 19.93
C LEU A 11 -6.28 9.42 18.57
N GLN A 12 -6.74 8.70 17.56
CA GLN A 12 -6.30 8.84 16.18
C GLN A 12 -7.35 9.66 15.41
N LYS A 13 -6.91 10.69 14.70
CA LYS A 13 -7.81 11.52 13.88
C LYS A 13 -8.14 10.86 12.56
N ALA A 14 -9.29 11.21 11.98
CA ALA A 14 -9.62 10.80 10.64
C ALA A 14 -10.53 11.84 9.94
N TYR A 15 -10.35 12.02 8.62
CA TYR A 15 -11.41 12.54 7.79
C TYR A 15 -12.41 11.44 7.50
N PHE A 16 -13.69 11.75 7.69
CA PHE A 16 -14.75 10.80 7.47
C PHE A 16 -15.91 11.46 6.70
N TYR A 17 -16.30 10.81 5.60
CA TYR A 17 -17.49 11.14 4.83
C TYR A 17 -18.41 9.92 4.81
N LYS A 18 -19.65 10.10 5.19
CA LYS A 18 -20.69 9.07 5.14
C LYS A 18 -21.67 9.33 4.01
N THR A 19 -22.08 8.27 3.33
CA THR A 19 -23.11 8.33 2.30
C THR A 19 -24.41 8.92 2.84
N ARG A 20 -25.14 9.61 1.99
CA ARG A 20 -26.53 10.07 2.24
C ARG A 20 -27.57 9.04 1.82
N SER A 21 -27.13 7.97 1.17
CA SER A 21 -28.00 6.88 0.70
C SER A 21 -28.62 6.12 1.87
N SER A 22 -29.90 5.80 1.74
CA SER A 22 -30.59 4.86 2.65
C SER A 22 -30.21 3.40 2.42
N LYS A 23 -29.55 3.08 1.29
CA LYS A 23 -29.02 1.75 0.99
C LYS A 23 -27.55 1.66 1.36
N PRO A 24 -27.07 0.52 1.89
CA PRO A 24 -25.67 0.32 2.17
C PRO A 24 -24.77 0.63 0.96
N GLN A 25 -23.71 1.40 1.17
CA GLN A 25 -22.77 1.82 0.14
C GLN A 25 -21.35 1.32 0.46
N PRO A 26 -20.50 1.12 -0.55
CA PRO A 26 -19.09 0.79 -0.36
C PRO A 26 -18.38 1.72 0.61
N LEU A 27 -17.35 1.20 1.29
CA LEU A 27 -16.41 1.98 2.10
C LEU A 27 -15.05 2.03 1.41
N ILE A 28 -14.54 3.24 1.21
CA ILE A 28 -13.18 3.52 0.73
C ILE A 28 -12.33 3.93 1.92
N VAL A 29 -11.28 3.17 2.21
CA VAL A 29 -10.25 3.50 3.21
C VAL A 29 -9.02 3.95 2.46
N SER A 30 -8.67 5.23 2.56
CA SER A 30 -7.51 5.80 1.89
C SER A 30 -6.40 6.09 2.89
N LEU A 31 -5.19 5.64 2.62
CA LEU A 31 -4.07 5.69 3.55
C LEU A 31 -3.03 6.74 3.12
N HIS A 32 -2.65 7.62 4.06
CA HIS A 32 -1.71 8.72 3.82
C HIS A 32 -0.28 8.24 3.49
N THR A 33 0.51 9.08 2.86
CA THR A 33 1.89 8.78 2.47
C THR A 33 2.87 8.85 3.65
N TRP A 34 4.15 8.54 3.42
CA TRP A 34 5.17 8.37 4.45
C TRP A 34 5.31 9.54 5.42
N SER A 35 5.33 10.77 4.91
CA SER A 35 5.65 11.97 5.70
C SER A 35 4.42 12.76 6.14
N PHE A 36 3.21 12.27 5.84
CA PHE A 36 1.95 12.94 6.12
C PHE A 36 1.13 12.22 7.21
N ASP A 37 -0.05 12.74 7.46
CA ASP A 37 -1.05 12.29 8.41
C ASP A 37 -2.46 12.38 7.79
N TYR A 38 -3.51 12.22 8.59
CA TYR A 38 -4.91 12.31 8.15
C TYR A 38 -5.27 13.62 7.43
N SER A 39 -4.49 14.69 7.60
CA SER A 39 -4.75 16.01 6.98
C SER A 39 -4.25 16.11 5.54
N GLN A 40 -3.57 15.07 5.03
CA GLN A 40 -3.09 15.04 3.65
C GLN A 40 -4.24 15.22 2.67
N TYR A 41 -4.07 16.14 1.71
CA TYR A 41 -5.04 16.30 0.61
C TYR A 41 -5.15 15.01 -0.21
N ASP A 42 -6.36 14.48 -0.28
CA ASP A 42 -6.66 13.28 -1.05
C ASP A 42 -7.87 13.46 -1.99
N SER A 43 -7.64 13.43 -3.30
CA SER A 43 -8.71 13.54 -4.29
C SER A 43 -9.62 12.30 -4.38
N ILE A 44 -9.23 11.17 -3.77
CA ILE A 44 -10.10 9.99 -3.64
C ILE A 44 -11.34 10.33 -2.79
N ASN A 45 -11.20 11.23 -1.80
CA ASN A 45 -12.32 11.76 -1.04
C ASN A 45 -13.36 12.46 -1.96
N ILE A 46 -12.90 13.31 -2.87
CA ILE A 46 -13.79 14.02 -3.80
C ILE A 46 -14.56 13.04 -4.67
N GLN A 47 -13.85 12.08 -5.27
CA GLN A 47 -14.45 11.04 -6.12
C GLN A 47 -15.43 10.14 -5.34
N SER A 48 -15.13 9.84 -4.08
CA SER A 48 -16.01 9.09 -3.19
C SER A 48 -17.29 9.85 -2.89
N ALA A 49 -17.17 11.16 -2.59
CA ALA A 49 -18.30 12.04 -2.31
C ALA A 49 -19.20 12.25 -3.55
N GLU A 50 -18.61 12.40 -4.75
CA GLU A 50 -19.34 12.55 -6.02
C GLU A 50 -20.19 11.30 -6.34
N LYS A 51 -19.71 10.11 -5.93
CA LYS A 51 -20.43 8.84 -6.08
C LYS A 51 -21.28 8.48 -4.86
N ASP A 52 -21.33 9.36 -3.86
CA ASP A 52 -22.04 9.15 -2.58
C ASP A 52 -21.64 7.84 -1.87
N LEU A 53 -20.34 7.50 -1.89
CA LEU A 53 -19.75 6.35 -1.19
C LEU A 53 -19.27 6.76 0.21
N ASN A 54 -19.15 5.81 1.13
CA ASN A 54 -18.48 6.04 2.40
C ASN A 54 -16.96 6.15 2.19
N TYR A 55 -16.32 7.08 2.91
CA TYR A 55 -14.88 7.31 2.83
C TYR A 55 -14.30 7.60 4.21
N ILE A 56 -13.13 7.01 4.50
CA ILE A 56 -12.36 7.32 5.70
C ILE A 56 -10.86 7.43 5.37
N HIS A 57 -10.21 8.45 5.96
CA HIS A 57 -8.77 8.71 5.83
C HIS A 57 -8.18 8.87 7.22
N PRO A 58 -7.73 7.77 7.85
CA PRO A 58 -7.24 7.76 9.23
C PRO A 58 -5.80 8.24 9.35
N ASP A 59 -5.42 8.65 10.54
CA ASP A 59 -4.07 9.08 10.91
C ASP A 59 -3.09 7.92 11.10
N PHE A 60 -3.52 6.81 11.63
CA PHE A 60 -2.74 5.61 11.94
C PHE A 60 -1.28 5.88 12.37
N ARG A 61 -1.11 6.72 13.41
CA ARG A 61 0.17 7.13 14.06
C ARG A 61 0.97 8.20 13.34
N GLY A 62 0.33 8.95 12.42
CA GLY A 62 0.94 10.07 11.72
C GLY A 62 2.12 9.68 10.82
N PRO A 63 3.05 10.60 10.58
CA PRO A 63 4.22 10.34 9.74
C PRO A 63 5.05 9.14 10.22
N ASN A 64 5.58 8.38 9.26
CA ASN A 64 6.39 7.18 9.54
C ASN A 64 7.79 7.53 10.10
N LYS A 65 7.82 8.22 11.27
CA LYS A 65 9.03 8.75 11.92
C LYS A 65 9.17 8.29 13.38
N SER A 66 8.32 7.41 13.85
CA SER A 66 8.30 6.96 15.24
C SER A 66 8.25 5.44 15.36
N LYS A 67 8.60 4.93 16.54
CA LYS A 67 8.50 3.50 16.85
C LYS A 67 7.06 2.95 16.74
N ASP A 68 6.07 3.80 16.91
CA ASP A 68 4.66 3.44 16.91
C ASP A 68 4.06 3.44 15.49
N ALA A 69 4.76 4.05 14.52
CA ALA A 69 4.42 4.07 13.10
C ALA A 69 5.07 2.90 12.31
N CYS A 70 5.23 3.07 10.99
CA CYS A 70 5.91 2.11 10.10
C CYS A 70 5.34 0.69 10.18
N CYS A 71 4.03 0.55 9.97
CA CYS A 71 3.31 -0.73 10.00
C CYS A 71 3.54 -1.57 11.27
N SER A 72 3.67 -0.87 12.42
CA SER A 72 3.61 -1.52 13.74
C SER A 72 2.24 -2.17 13.98
N ASP A 73 2.12 -2.98 15.03
CA ASP A 73 0.82 -3.55 15.43
C ASP A 73 -0.20 -2.46 15.79
N LEU A 74 0.27 -1.29 16.29
CA LEU A 74 -0.56 -0.12 16.53
C LEU A 74 -1.17 0.42 15.24
N VAL A 75 -0.35 0.57 14.16
CA VAL A 75 -0.81 1.02 12.84
C VAL A 75 -1.91 0.10 12.28
N ILE A 76 -1.70 -1.22 12.35
CA ILE A 76 -2.68 -2.20 11.86
C ILE A 76 -3.98 -2.08 12.67
N SER A 77 -3.87 -2.03 13.99
CA SER A 77 -5.01 -1.91 14.89
C SER A 77 -5.81 -0.63 14.69
N ASP A 78 -5.13 0.50 14.48
CA ASP A 78 -5.78 1.80 14.31
C ASP A 78 -6.49 1.93 12.96
N ILE A 79 -5.92 1.35 11.89
CA ILE A 79 -6.62 1.28 10.60
C ILE A 79 -7.84 0.36 10.71
N ASP A 80 -7.72 -0.80 11.37
CA ASP A 80 -8.87 -1.69 11.62
C ASP A 80 -9.94 -1.00 12.47
N ALA A 81 -9.54 -0.23 13.50
CA ALA A 81 -10.47 0.56 14.32
C ALA A 81 -11.19 1.65 13.50
N SER A 82 -10.51 2.25 12.52
CA SER A 82 -11.15 3.21 11.62
C SER A 82 -12.21 2.57 10.71
N ILE A 83 -12.01 1.32 10.33
CA ILE A 83 -13.01 0.54 9.58
C ILE A 83 -14.20 0.22 10.48
N ASP A 84 -13.97 -0.25 11.72
CA ASP A 84 -15.03 -0.47 12.72
C ASP A 84 -15.84 0.81 12.93
N PHE A 85 -15.15 1.95 13.15
CA PHE A 85 -15.81 3.25 13.31
C PHE A 85 -16.71 3.60 12.13
N ALA A 86 -16.22 3.40 10.88
CA ALA A 86 -17.01 3.70 9.70
C ALA A 86 -18.25 2.79 9.58
N ILE A 87 -18.12 1.51 9.91
CA ILE A 87 -19.25 0.55 9.91
C ILE A 87 -20.30 0.95 10.95
N ASP A 88 -19.89 1.38 12.14
CA ASP A 88 -20.79 1.73 13.22
C ASP A 88 -21.50 3.09 13.01
N ASN A 89 -20.89 4.00 12.22
CA ASN A 89 -21.36 5.38 12.08
C ASN A 89 -21.91 5.73 10.68
N ALA A 90 -21.87 4.79 9.71
CA ALA A 90 -22.40 4.99 8.37
C ALA A 90 -23.12 3.73 7.84
N ASN A 91 -23.89 3.91 6.77
CA ASN A 91 -24.56 2.81 6.09
C ASN A 91 -23.58 2.10 5.13
N VAL A 92 -22.71 1.23 5.67
CA VAL A 92 -21.64 0.54 4.94
C VAL A 92 -22.10 -0.82 4.43
N ASP A 93 -21.86 -1.09 3.15
CA ASP A 93 -21.89 -2.45 2.58
C ASP A 93 -20.58 -3.17 2.96
N THR A 94 -20.61 -3.95 4.03
CA THR A 94 -19.44 -4.66 4.56
C THR A 94 -18.86 -5.70 3.60
N SER A 95 -19.55 -6.04 2.52
CA SER A 95 -19.01 -6.87 1.45
C SER A 95 -18.17 -6.09 0.43
N LYS A 96 -18.17 -4.74 0.52
CA LYS A 96 -17.53 -3.81 -0.39
C LYS A 96 -16.66 -2.78 0.35
N ILE A 97 -15.72 -3.26 1.14
CA ILE A 97 -14.69 -2.44 1.77
C ILE A 97 -13.44 -2.51 0.91
N PHE A 98 -12.87 -1.36 0.59
CA PHE A 98 -11.72 -1.20 -0.28
C PHE A 98 -10.64 -0.39 0.43
N ILE A 99 -9.37 -0.79 0.29
CA ILE A 99 -8.23 -0.06 0.85
C ILE A 99 -7.31 0.38 -0.29
N ILE A 100 -6.91 1.66 -0.27
CA ILE A 100 -6.03 2.26 -1.27
C ILE A 100 -4.99 3.14 -0.60
N GLY A 101 -3.77 3.15 -1.15
CA GLY A 101 -2.72 4.07 -0.74
C GLY A 101 -1.54 4.05 -1.69
N ASN A 102 -0.74 5.12 -1.64
CA ASN A 102 0.49 5.22 -2.41
C ASN A 102 1.70 5.50 -1.51
N SER A 103 2.90 5.08 -1.93
CA SER A 103 4.13 5.30 -1.16
C SER A 103 4.03 4.67 0.24
N GLY A 104 4.19 5.46 1.31
CA GLY A 104 3.90 5.03 2.69
C GLY A 104 2.50 4.48 2.89
N GLY A 105 1.48 5.05 2.22
CA GLY A 105 0.12 4.51 2.20
C GLY A 105 0.03 3.21 1.43
N GLY A 106 0.81 3.03 0.35
CA GLY A 106 0.93 1.76 -0.36
C GLY A 106 1.55 0.67 0.52
N TYR A 107 2.56 1.02 1.31
CA TYR A 107 3.14 0.16 2.33
C TYR A 107 2.12 -0.26 3.39
N ALA A 108 1.36 0.69 3.92
CA ALA A 108 0.28 0.40 4.86
C ALA A 108 -0.84 -0.45 4.20
N THR A 109 -1.18 -0.20 2.93
CA THR A 109 -2.15 -1.03 2.17
C THR A 109 -1.71 -2.49 2.09
N ILE A 110 -0.42 -2.74 1.80
CA ILE A 110 0.14 -4.10 1.80
C ILE A 110 0.12 -4.69 3.21
N ALA A 111 0.47 -3.90 4.23
CA ALA A 111 0.41 -4.37 5.62
C ALA A 111 -1.01 -4.77 6.04
N MET A 112 -2.02 -4.02 5.63
CA MET A 112 -3.43 -4.36 5.86
C MET A 112 -3.86 -5.60 5.08
N PHE A 113 -3.40 -5.81 3.84
CA PHE A 113 -3.61 -7.07 3.13
C PHE A 113 -3.09 -8.26 3.94
N MET A 114 -1.88 -8.13 4.51
CA MET A 114 -1.25 -9.19 5.28
C MET A 114 -1.95 -9.44 6.63
N ARG A 115 -2.42 -8.40 7.35
CA ARG A 115 -2.76 -8.52 8.79
C ARG A 115 -4.13 -8.00 9.21
N SER A 116 -4.88 -7.26 8.38
CA SER A 116 -6.21 -6.75 8.77
C SER A 116 -7.13 -7.89 9.20
N LYS A 117 -7.91 -7.66 10.25
CA LYS A 117 -8.98 -8.58 10.71
C LYS A 117 -10.24 -8.51 9.86
N HIS A 118 -10.41 -7.44 9.04
CA HIS A 118 -11.59 -7.23 8.23
C HIS A 118 -11.56 -7.99 6.91
N ARG A 119 -12.75 -8.32 6.43
CA ARG A 119 -12.92 -8.86 5.09
C ARG A 119 -12.92 -7.73 4.05
N ILE A 120 -11.77 -7.45 3.51
CA ILE A 120 -11.58 -6.41 2.48
C ILE A 120 -11.78 -7.01 1.09
N LYS A 121 -12.56 -6.34 0.25
CA LYS A 121 -12.85 -6.82 -1.11
C LYS A 121 -11.66 -6.64 -2.05
N LYS A 122 -10.96 -5.50 -1.96
CA LYS A 122 -9.79 -5.21 -2.80
C LYS A 122 -8.82 -4.28 -2.10
N PHE A 123 -7.54 -4.54 -2.29
CA PHE A 123 -6.43 -3.68 -1.94
C PHE A 123 -5.79 -3.12 -3.20
N SER A 124 -5.56 -1.80 -3.25
CA SER A 124 -4.90 -1.10 -4.36
C SER A 124 -3.68 -0.37 -3.84
N SER A 125 -2.51 -0.96 -4.04
CA SER A 125 -1.24 -0.48 -3.50
C SER A 125 -0.39 0.14 -4.61
N TRP A 126 -0.05 1.42 -4.47
CA TRP A 126 0.68 2.20 -5.46
C TRP A 126 2.08 2.54 -4.96
N VAL A 127 3.08 2.26 -5.78
CA VAL A 127 4.51 2.54 -5.52
C VAL A 127 4.95 2.18 -4.10
N PRO A 128 4.64 0.96 -3.59
CA PRO A 128 4.88 0.60 -2.20
C PRO A 128 6.33 0.27 -1.92
N LEU A 129 6.78 0.60 -0.70
CA LEU A 129 7.90 -0.13 -0.10
C LEU A 129 7.36 -1.35 0.65
N VAL A 130 8.18 -2.37 0.87
CA VAL A 130 7.79 -3.61 1.56
C VAL A 130 8.90 -4.18 2.44
N ASP A 131 10.09 -3.58 2.40
CA ASP A 131 11.31 -4.05 3.06
C ASP A 131 12.10 -2.87 3.60
N LEU A 132 12.03 -2.64 4.92
CA LEU A 132 12.72 -1.53 5.57
C LEU A 132 14.24 -1.74 5.65
N LEU A 133 14.73 -3.00 5.70
CA LEU A 133 16.15 -3.26 5.72
C LEU A 133 16.79 -2.77 4.42
N ARG A 134 16.23 -3.27 3.32
CA ARG A 134 16.71 -2.93 1.99
C ARG A 134 16.55 -1.45 1.69
N TRP A 135 15.39 -0.89 2.03
CA TRP A 135 15.11 0.53 1.77
C TRP A 135 15.99 1.46 2.62
N TYR A 136 16.41 1.03 3.81
CA TYR A 136 17.40 1.78 4.61
C TYR A 136 18.72 1.95 3.84
N ASP A 137 19.27 0.86 3.30
CA ASP A 137 20.52 0.92 2.53
C ASP A 137 20.35 1.75 1.25
N GLU A 138 19.25 1.56 0.53
CA GLU A 138 18.94 2.28 -0.70
C GLU A 138 18.81 3.79 -0.46
N THR A 139 18.15 4.20 0.62
CA THR A 139 17.98 5.61 0.97
C THR A 139 19.25 6.23 1.55
N LYS A 140 20.01 5.47 2.33
CA LYS A 140 21.30 5.89 2.87
C LYS A 140 22.33 6.15 1.77
N ILE A 141 22.46 5.22 0.83
CA ILE A 141 23.37 5.37 -0.33
C ILE A 141 23.02 6.61 -1.15
N ARG A 142 21.73 6.89 -1.33
CA ARG A 142 21.24 8.05 -2.07
C ARG A 142 21.12 9.33 -1.23
N LYS A 143 21.50 9.30 0.05
CA LYS A 143 21.46 10.42 1.01
C LYS A 143 20.06 11.03 1.13
N LEU A 144 19.01 10.20 1.16
CA LEU A 144 17.63 10.62 1.38
C LEU A 144 17.32 10.64 2.88
N GLU A 145 16.46 11.56 3.31
CA GLU A 145 16.08 11.71 4.73
C GLU A 145 15.36 10.46 5.30
N TYR A 146 14.73 9.68 4.46
CA TYR A 146 14.05 8.45 4.86
C TYR A 146 14.93 7.47 5.65
N ALA A 147 16.26 7.48 5.44
CA ALA A 147 17.17 6.66 6.23
C ALA A 147 17.07 6.99 7.73
N ASN A 148 16.95 8.27 8.09
CA ASN A 148 16.79 8.71 9.49
C ASN A 148 15.42 8.34 10.05
N ASP A 149 14.37 8.45 9.24
CA ASP A 149 13.03 8.04 9.62
C ASP A 149 12.98 6.53 9.92
N ILE A 150 13.64 5.70 9.09
CA ILE A 150 13.73 4.25 9.30
C ILE A 150 14.47 3.92 10.60
N LEU A 151 15.58 4.60 10.88
CA LEU A 151 16.31 4.42 12.17
C LEU A 151 15.39 4.74 13.36
N SER A 152 14.59 5.81 13.27
CA SER A 152 13.63 6.20 14.32
C SER A 152 12.51 5.15 14.46
N CYS A 153 11.91 4.72 13.35
CA CYS A 153 10.87 3.68 13.33
C CYS A 153 11.34 2.35 13.93
N THR A 154 12.60 2.01 13.72
CA THR A 154 13.18 0.72 14.12
C THR A 154 13.86 0.78 15.49
N GLN A 155 13.77 1.92 16.19
CA GLN A 155 14.41 2.12 17.50
C GLN A 155 15.92 1.83 17.43
N SER A 156 16.54 2.23 16.34
CA SER A 156 17.96 2.03 16.07
C SER A 156 18.82 2.91 16.96
N VAL A 157 19.98 2.41 17.39
CA VAL A 157 20.91 3.12 18.27
C VAL A 157 22.23 3.34 17.54
N ASN A 158 22.87 4.49 17.78
CA ASN A 158 24.17 4.85 17.20
C ASN A 158 24.21 4.77 15.65
N ASN A 159 23.10 5.09 14.98
CA ASN A 159 22.94 4.98 13.52
C ASN A 159 23.18 3.56 12.97
N ILE A 160 23.01 2.54 13.80
CA ILE A 160 23.05 1.13 13.41
C ILE A 160 21.62 0.61 13.34
N LEU A 161 21.21 0.16 12.15
CA LEU A 161 19.84 -0.34 11.93
C LEU A 161 19.53 -1.52 12.86
N ASN A 162 18.40 -1.45 13.55
CA ASN A 162 17.86 -2.59 14.28
C ASN A 162 17.13 -3.49 13.29
N GLU A 163 17.86 -4.46 12.73
CA GLU A 163 17.35 -5.35 11.68
C GLU A 163 16.15 -6.18 12.11
N ASP A 164 16.11 -6.65 13.38
CA ASP A 164 15.01 -7.46 13.87
C ASP A 164 13.69 -6.66 13.92
N VAL A 165 13.75 -5.40 14.36
CA VAL A 165 12.59 -4.52 14.35
C VAL A 165 12.23 -4.13 12.91
N ALA A 166 13.22 -3.89 12.05
CA ALA A 166 12.99 -3.60 10.64
C ALA A 166 12.25 -4.77 9.95
N LYS A 167 12.69 -6.03 10.18
CA LYS A 167 12.00 -7.24 9.65
C LYS A 167 10.57 -7.35 10.16
N LYS A 168 10.33 -7.14 11.46
CA LYS A 168 8.99 -7.17 12.05
C LYS A 168 8.03 -6.16 11.43
N LYS A 169 8.54 -5.06 10.91
CA LYS A 169 7.77 -3.98 10.26
C LYS A 169 7.77 -4.07 8.73
N SER A 170 8.35 -5.10 8.14
CA SER A 170 8.48 -5.28 6.69
C SER A 170 7.60 -6.40 6.18
N PRO A 171 6.52 -6.12 5.43
CA PRO A 171 5.58 -7.13 4.94
C PRO A 171 6.20 -8.26 4.13
N ILE A 172 7.35 -8.03 3.51
CA ILE A 172 8.05 -9.06 2.73
C ILE A 172 8.48 -10.27 3.59
N TYR A 173 8.66 -10.07 4.91
CA TYR A 173 9.04 -11.14 5.85
C TYR A 173 7.84 -11.77 6.57
N TRP A 174 6.62 -11.27 6.32
CA TRP A 174 5.43 -11.77 7.00
C TRP A 174 4.85 -12.99 6.28
N GLU A 175 4.18 -13.85 7.04
CA GLU A 175 3.43 -14.97 6.50
C GLU A 175 2.27 -14.47 5.64
N THR A 176 2.10 -15.04 4.45
CA THR A 176 1.04 -14.65 3.52
C THR A 176 -0.29 -15.29 3.93
N PRO A 177 -1.36 -14.49 4.12
CA PRO A 177 -2.69 -15.01 4.48
C PRO A 177 -3.39 -15.60 3.25
N ILE A 178 -3.00 -16.82 2.87
CA ILE A 178 -3.43 -17.48 1.60
C ILE A 178 -4.96 -17.58 1.53
N GLU A 179 -5.62 -17.85 2.64
CA GLU A 179 -7.08 -17.98 2.73
C GLU A 179 -7.82 -16.70 2.34
N LYS A 180 -7.22 -15.52 2.54
CA LYS A 180 -7.83 -14.25 2.13
C LYS A 180 -8.01 -14.15 0.62
N LEU A 181 -7.15 -14.77 -0.17
CA LEU A 181 -7.22 -14.74 -1.63
C LEU A 181 -8.50 -15.39 -2.21
N ASN A 182 -9.24 -16.14 -1.40
CA ASN A 182 -10.54 -16.68 -1.80
C ASN A 182 -11.64 -15.59 -1.94
N TYR A 183 -11.45 -14.41 -1.35
CA TYR A 183 -12.46 -13.36 -1.34
C TYR A 183 -11.93 -11.95 -1.60
N THR A 184 -10.62 -11.77 -1.65
CA THR A 184 -9.96 -10.47 -1.86
C THR A 184 -9.09 -10.48 -3.11
N SER A 185 -8.78 -9.28 -3.61
CA SER A 185 -7.73 -9.08 -4.61
C SER A 185 -6.72 -8.05 -4.13
N LEU A 186 -5.47 -8.21 -4.58
CA LEU A 186 -4.38 -7.26 -4.36
C LEU A 186 -3.83 -6.78 -5.70
N ASP A 187 -3.99 -5.49 -5.96
CA ASP A 187 -3.42 -4.82 -7.13
C ASP A 187 -2.21 -3.98 -6.69
N ILE A 188 -1.05 -4.27 -7.26
CA ILE A 188 0.21 -3.56 -7.01
C ILE A 188 0.59 -2.80 -8.29
N TYR A 189 0.69 -1.48 -8.18
CA TYR A 189 1.10 -0.60 -9.27
C TYR A 189 2.41 0.09 -8.93
N THR A 190 3.32 0.18 -9.90
CA THR A 190 4.56 0.93 -9.71
C THR A 190 5.03 1.56 -11.01
N GLY A 191 5.46 2.82 -10.94
CA GLY A 191 6.05 3.50 -12.09
C GLY A 191 7.43 2.95 -12.38
N VAL A 192 7.74 2.66 -13.66
CA VAL A 192 8.98 2.01 -14.05
C VAL A 192 10.23 2.82 -13.73
N TYR A 193 10.09 4.14 -13.57
CA TYR A 193 11.18 5.05 -13.22
C TYR A 193 11.34 5.27 -11.72
N ASP A 194 10.43 4.73 -10.87
CA ASP A 194 10.56 4.87 -9.43
C ASP A 194 11.86 4.21 -8.92
N GLY A 195 12.51 4.86 -7.97
CA GLY A 195 13.82 4.46 -7.47
C GLY A 195 15.01 4.95 -8.28
N MET A 196 14.80 5.61 -9.42
CA MET A 196 15.85 6.33 -10.14
C MET A 196 16.12 7.69 -9.50
N ILE A 197 17.34 8.20 -9.66
CA ILE A 197 17.71 9.55 -9.20
C ILE A 197 16.76 10.56 -9.87
N GLY A 198 16.07 11.35 -9.03
CA GLY A 198 15.12 12.36 -9.50
C GLY A 198 13.69 11.87 -9.81
N ASN A 199 13.43 10.55 -9.74
CA ASN A 199 12.12 9.98 -10.11
C ASN A 199 11.42 9.24 -8.97
N GLY A 200 11.91 9.30 -7.76
CA GLY A 200 11.25 8.72 -6.60
C GLY A 200 12.18 7.92 -5.69
N PRO A 201 11.73 7.65 -4.46
CA PRO A 201 12.57 7.04 -3.44
C PRO A 201 12.55 5.52 -3.45
N ILE A 202 11.60 4.85 -4.11
CA ILE A 202 11.34 3.42 -3.92
C ILE A 202 11.64 2.66 -5.22
N PRO A 203 12.72 1.84 -5.26
CA PRO A 203 13.02 1.01 -6.43
C PRO A 203 11.87 0.05 -6.79
N ILE A 204 11.61 -0.13 -8.07
CA ILE A 204 10.55 -1.04 -8.58
C ILE A 204 10.71 -2.47 -8.07
N THR A 205 11.89 -2.83 -7.63
CA THR A 205 12.21 -4.15 -7.08
C THR A 205 11.49 -4.46 -5.77
N HIS A 206 11.01 -3.45 -5.01
CA HIS A 206 10.11 -3.67 -3.87
C HIS A 206 8.82 -4.34 -4.32
N SER A 207 8.14 -3.78 -5.29
CA SER A 207 6.88 -4.33 -5.85
C SER A 207 7.10 -5.70 -6.50
N ILE A 208 8.15 -5.85 -7.31
CA ILE A 208 8.46 -7.11 -8.00
C ILE A 208 8.78 -8.23 -7.02
N ASN A 209 9.64 -7.98 -6.03
CA ASN A 209 10.05 -9.00 -5.07
C ASN A 209 8.88 -9.42 -4.18
N PHE A 210 8.01 -8.47 -3.79
CA PHE A 210 6.83 -8.79 -2.99
C PHE A 210 5.82 -9.61 -3.79
N TYR A 211 5.55 -9.26 -5.04
CA TYR A 211 4.71 -10.05 -5.93
C TYR A 211 5.24 -11.49 -6.07
N ASN A 212 6.53 -11.65 -6.37
CA ASN A 212 7.15 -12.98 -6.49
C ASN A 212 7.12 -13.77 -5.17
N LYS A 213 7.30 -13.08 -4.02
CA LYS A 213 7.14 -13.71 -2.70
C LYS A 213 5.74 -14.29 -2.53
N LEU A 214 4.71 -13.52 -2.82
CA LEU A 214 3.33 -13.98 -2.69
C LEU A 214 3.07 -15.23 -3.55
N LEU A 215 3.56 -15.24 -4.80
CA LEU A 215 3.41 -16.40 -5.69
C LEU A 215 4.14 -17.64 -5.17
N ASN A 216 5.32 -17.47 -4.59
CA ASN A 216 6.02 -18.57 -3.94
C ASN A 216 5.24 -19.14 -2.75
N ASP A 217 4.70 -18.26 -1.90
CA ASP A 217 3.97 -18.65 -0.70
C ASP A 217 2.65 -19.39 -1.02
N ILE A 218 1.95 -18.99 -2.07
CA ILE A 218 0.74 -19.69 -2.54
C ILE A 218 1.05 -20.96 -3.33
N GLY A 219 2.33 -21.27 -3.57
CA GLY A 219 2.76 -22.46 -4.27
C GLY A 219 2.52 -22.45 -5.78
N GLU A 220 2.50 -21.25 -6.42
CA GLU A 220 2.36 -21.12 -7.89
C GLU A 220 3.48 -21.89 -8.60
N LYS A 221 3.12 -22.74 -9.57
CA LYS A 221 4.06 -23.59 -10.31
C LYS A 221 4.42 -23.04 -11.69
N ASP A 222 3.53 -22.24 -12.27
CA ASP A 222 3.76 -21.65 -13.58
C ASP A 222 4.79 -20.51 -13.47
N LYS A 223 6.01 -20.79 -13.93
CA LYS A 223 7.11 -19.81 -13.89
C LYS A 223 6.89 -18.59 -14.77
N THR A 224 5.99 -18.66 -15.76
CA THR A 224 5.66 -17.50 -16.62
C THR A 224 4.88 -16.42 -15.89
N LYS A 225 4.22 -16.76 -14.79
CA LYS A 225 3.51 -15.81 -13.93
C LYS A 225 4.43 -14.99 -13.04
N PHE A 226 5.63 -15.50 -12.73
CA PHE A 226 6.63 -14.77 -11.98
C PHE A 226 7.30 -13.69 -12.83
N VAL A 227 7.85 -12.67 -12.20
CA VAL A 227 8.83 -11.79 -12.83
C VAL A 227 10.21 -12.45 -12.70
N SER A 228 10.76 -12.91 -13.81
CA SER A 228 12.09 -13.54 -13.84
C SER A 228 13.20 -12.51 -13.58
N ASP A 229 14.38 -12.98 -13.16
CA ASP A 229 15.53 -12.08 -13.00
C ASP A 229 15.95 -11.42 -14.33
N LYS A 230 15.77 -12.11 -15.45
CA LYS A 230 16.01 -11.53 -16.79
C LYS A 230 15.07 -10.36 -17.07
N GLU A 231 13.77 -10.51 -16.81
CA GLU A 231 12.77 -9.43 -16.97
C GLU A 231 13.07 -8.27 -16.02
N LYS A 232 13.42 -8.58 -14.76
CA LYS A 232 13.80 -7.59 -13.75
C LYS A 232 15.01 -6.77 -14.19
N LEU A 233 16.08 -7.42 -14.64
CA LEU A 233 17.29 -6.75 -15.13
C LEU A 233 16.99 -5.93 -16.36
N PHE A 234 16.22 -6.43 -17.32
CA PHE A 234 15.80 -5.70 -18.51
C PHE A 234 15.05 -4.41 -18.14
N LEU A 235 14.07 -4.51 -17.22
CA LEU A 235 13.33 -3.34 -16.75
C LEU A 235 14.22 -2.32 -16.03
N LEU A 236 15.20 -2.79 -15.24
CA LEU A 236 16.14 -1.92 -14.53
C LEU A 236 17.15 -1.25 -15.47
N GLU A 237 17.56 -1.92 -16.53
CA GLU A 237 18.58 -1.44 -17.47
C GLU A 237 17.97 -0.55 -18.56
N TYR A 238 16.94 -1.04 -19.23
CA TYR A 238 16.41 -0.41 -20.43
C TYR A 238 15.17 0.44 -20.21
N ARG A 239 14.41 0.19 -19.14
CA ARG A 239 13.13 0.89 -18.88
C ARG A 239 12.22 0.88 -20.10
N LYS A 240 12.01 -0.30 -20.69
CA LYS A 240 11.16 -0.54 -21.85
C LYS A 240 10.14 -1.62 -21.56
N ALA A 241 9.01 -1.56 -22.29
CA ALA A 241 7.97 -2.56 -22.18
C ALA A 241 8.47 -3.96 -22.58
N LEU A 242 8.05 -4.97 -21.82
CA LEU A 242 8.36 -6.38 -22.06
C LEU A 242 7.36 -7.07 -22.99
N GLY A 243 6.31 -6.37 -23.41
CA GLY A 243 5.26 -6.86 -24.29
C GLY A 243 4.28 -5.77 -24.64
N ASN A 244 3.24 -6.13 -25.39
CA ASN A 244 2.14 -5.23 -25.70
C ASN A 244 1.02 -5.45 -24.69
N PHE A 245 0.78 -4.47 -23.84
CA PHE A 245 -0.27 -4.46 -22.84
C PHE A 245 -1.21 -3.28 -23.07
N ASP A 246 -2.45 -3.39 -22.59
CA ASP A 246 -3.37 -2.26 -22.61
C ASP A 246 -2.82 -1.11 -21.75
N SER A 247 -2.94 0.12 -22.25
CA SER A 247 -2.52 1.31 -21.52
C SER A 247 -3.42 1.57 -20.30
N ILE A 248 -2.85 2.16 -19.26
CA ILE A 248 -3.59 2.64 -18.09
C ILE A 248 -3.56 4.17 -18.04
N SER A 249 -4.73 4.81 -18.09
CA SER A 249 -4.82 6.29 -18.09
C SER A 249 -3.93 6.95 -19.15
N GLY A 250 -3.81 6.34 -20.33
CA GLY A 250 -2.96 6.83 -21.43
C GLY A 250 -1.45 6.58 -21.23
N ARG A 251 -1.04 5.89 -20.16
CA ARG A 251 0.35 5.50 -19.91
C ARG A 251 0.62 4.09 -20.44
N GLU A 252 1.76 3.88 -21.08
CA GLU A 252 2.21 2.57 -21.49
C GLU A 252 2.39 1.64 -20.30
N VAL A 253 2.01 0.37 -20.43
CA VAL A 253 2.28 -0.67 -19.44
C VAL A 253 3.52 -1.44 -19.86
N PHE A 254 4.51 -1.47 -19.00
CA PHE A 254 5.82 -2.08 -19.24
C PHE A 254 5.86 -3.55 -18.84
N LEU A 255 5.08 -3.90 -17.82
CA LEU A 255 4.89 -5.28 -17.36
C LEU A 255 3.50 -5.42 -16.74
N PHE A 256 2.82 -6.50 -17.10
CA PHE A 256 1.64 -6.98 -16.38
C PHE A 256 1.79 -8.45 -16.05
N LYS A 257 1.56 -8.80 -14.80
CA LYS A 257 1.55 -10.20 -14.31
C LYS A 257 0.34 -10.39 -13.38
N GLU A 258 -0.26 -11.56 -13.46
CA GLU A 258 -1.42 -11.92 -12.62
C GLU A 258 -1.37 -13.40 -12.21
N SER A 259 -1.71 -13.67 -10.96
CA SER A 259 -1.99 -15.01 -10.43
C SER A 259 -2.87 -14.91 -9.17
N ASN A 260 -3.91 -15.76 -9.08
CA ASN A 260 -4.75 -15.91 -7.89
C ASN A 260 -5.24 -14.58 -7.25
N ASN A 261 -5.82 -13.69 -8.05
CA ASN A 261 -6.28 -12.36 -7.62
C ASN A 261 -5.15 -11.41 -7.13
N ILE A 262 -3.90 -11.71 -7.42
CA ILE A 262 -2.75 -10.84 -7.18
C ILE A 262 -2.28 -10.32 -8.53
N ARG A 263 -2.19 -9.00 -8.68
CA ARG A 263 -1.77 -8.34 -9.92
C ARG A 263 -0.58 -7.42 -9.66
N LEU A 264 0.36 -7.42 -10.60
CA LEU A 264 1.47 -6.48 -10.64
C LEU A 264 1.45 -5.75 -11.98
N THR A 265 1.39 -4.42 -11.93
CA THR A 265 1.45 -3.55 -13.11
C THR A 265 2.60 -2.57 -12.97
N LEU A 266 3.56 -2.61 -13.91
CA LEU A 266 4.57 -1.57 -14.06
C LEU A 266 4.15 -0.69 -15.24
N PHE A 267 4.07 0.63 -15.00
CA PHE A 267 3.59 1.59 -16.00
C PHE A 267 4.61 2.70 -16.26
N ASP A 268 4.45 3.41 -17.35
CA ASP A 268 5.22 4.61 -17.70
C ASP A 268 4.93 5.72 -16.70
N GLY A 269 5.77 5.82 -15.67
CA GLY A 269 5.62 6.77 -14.57
C GLY A 269 6.74 6.67 -13.56
N GLY A 270 6.75 7.63 -12.63
CA GLY A 270 7.66 7.68 -11.49
C GLY A 270 6.97 7.26 -10.19
N HIS A 271 7.24 8.02 -9.12
CA HIS A 271 6.67 7.80 -7.79
C HIS A 271 5.29 8.46 -7.65
N GLU A 272 4.30 7.89 -8.30
CA GLU A 272 2.97 8.50 -8.44
C GLU A 272 1.83 7.49 -8.35
N ILE A 273 0.63 8.00 -8.08
CA ILE A 273 -0.64 7.30 -8.22
C ILE A 273 -1.49 7.98 -9.32
N LEU A 274 -2.05 7.18 -10.22
CA LEU A 274 -2.99 7.65 -11.24
C LEU A 274 -4.41 7.67 -10.65
N LYS A 275 -4.75 8.73 -9.89
CA LYS A 275 -5.86 8.76 -8.94
C LYS A 275 -7.23 8.42 -9.54
N GLU A 276 -7.57 8.98 -10.70
CA GLU A 276 -8.85 8.69 -11.37
C GLU A 276 -8.94 7.23 -11.81
N PHE A 277 -7.89 6.72 -12.44
CA PHE A 277 -7.79 5.31 -12.82
C PHE A 277 -7.82 4.39 -11.59
N ALA A 278 -7.04 4.73 -10.55
CA ALA A 278 -6.95 3.97 -9.32
C ALA A 278 -8.31 3.83 -8.64
N PHE A 279 -9.07 4.93 -8.52
CA PHE A 279 -10.41 4.91 -7.96
C PHE A 279 -11.39 4.08 -8.81
N GLN A 280 -11.37 4.27 -10.13
CA GLN A 280 -12.25 3.50 -11.03
C GLN A 280 -11.97 1.99 -10.97
N GLN A 281 -10.68 1.57 -10.90
CA GLN A 281 -10.33 0.16 -10.78
C GLN A 281 -10.65 -0.40 -9.39
N LEU A 282 -10.56 0.42 -8.35
CA LEU A 282 -10.83 0.01 -6.97
C LEU A 282 -12.27 -0.46 -6.79
N ILE A 283 -13.23 0.27 -7.33
CA ILE A 283 -14.67 0.03 -7.12
C ILE A 283 -15.34 -0.90 -8.16
N LYS A 284 -14.57 -1.39 -9.14
CA LYS A 284 -14.99 -2.46 -10.06
C LYS A 284 -15.00 -3.81 -9.35
#